data_a3dbe9618ed8c545da3771775956ba36
#
_entry.id   a3dbe9618ed8c545da3771775956ba36
#
_cell.length_a   1.000
_cell.length_b   1.000
_cell.length_c   1.000
_cell.angle_alpha   90.00
_cell.angle_beta   90.00
_cell.angle_gamma   90.00
#
_symmetry.space_group_name_H-M   'P 1'
#
loop_
_entity.id
_entity.type
_entity.pdbx_description
1 polymer ?
#
loop_
_entity_poly.entity_id
_entity_poly.type
_entity_poly.pdbx_seq_one_letter_code
_entity_poly.pdbx_strand_id
1 'polypeptide(L)'
;LQPTVRTETEQRVTASGPSSPSSAGDGDSEETEAEHEHESDYEPELESVEDVRQEALLLERALGGWRGIIDSGLPTVVFVVGYLVTGSNLQTSLIAAIAAGVLIVGWRLVRRQPLQQVLAGFIGLLIAAWFASRTGKAEDVFLPGLLLNIGYGIAFLVSILIRWPLLGIAMGFLTGEGTRWRQEPDLRRVYAAASWIWVGVFGLRVVVQVPLYLSGSVAALGIAKVVLGWPLYLAAAYATYRVLAPVYRARRGEGERD
;
A
#
# COMPACT_ATOMS: atom_id res chain seq x y z
N LEU A 1 -34.43 2.89 48.74
CA LEU A 1 -34.46 1.69 49.63
C LEU A 1 -33.11 0.96 49.48
N GLN A 2 -32.18 1.31 50.38
CA GLN A 2 -31.05 0.46 50.80
C GLN A 2 -31.57 -0.59 51.79
N PRO A 3 -30.83 -1.67 52.16
CA PRO A 3 -29.63 -1.58 53.01
C PRO A 3 -28.49 -2.57 52.70
N THR A 4 -27.18 -2.14 52.92
CA THR A 4 -26.19 -2.48 53.97
C THR A 4 -26.18 -3.90 54.54
N VAL A 5 -24.96 -4.51 54.63
CA VAL A 5 -24.27 -5.28 55.75
C VAL A 5 -22.91 -5.73 55.15
N ARG A 6 -21.71 -5.33 55.49
CA ARG A 6 -20.79 -5.35 56.65
C ARG A 6 -20.52 -6.75 57.27
N THR A 7 -19.26 -7.16 57.27
CA THR A 7 -18.41 -7.77 58.36
C THR A 7 -17.10 -8.24 57.71
N GLU A 8 -15.89 -7.73 57.97
CA GLU A 8 -14.98 -7.85 59.14
C GLU A 8 -14.70 -9.27 59.65
N THR A 9 -13.42 -9.63 59.64
CA THR A 9 -12.64 -10.35 60.67
C THR A 9 -11.24 -10.63 60.09
N GLU A 10 -10.16 -9.96 60.35
CA GLU A 10 -9.20 -9.95 61.45
C GLU A 10 -8.81 -11.35 62.00
N GLN A 11 -7.47 -11.58 61.96
CA GLN A 11 -6.55 -12.09 63.03
C GLN A 11 -5.32 -12.75 62.40
N ARG A 12 -4.13 -12.24 62.54
CA ARG A 12 -3.20 -12.10 63.66
C ARG A 12 -2.26 -13.30 63.85
N VAL A 13 -0.94 -13.00 63.65
CA VAL A 13 0.21 -13.18 64.58
C VAL A 13 0.81 -14.58 64.78
N THR A 14 2.09 -14.79 64.56
CA THR A 14 3.35 -14.78 65.37
C THR A 14 4.44 -15.53 64.64
N ALA A 15 5.58 -14.99 64.38
CA ALA A 15 6.82 -14.84 65.15
C ALA A 15 7.59 -16.16 65.38
N SER A 16 8.83 -16.22 64.88
CA SER A 16 10.09 -16.52 65.54
C SER A 16 11.16 -17.07 64.58
N GLY A 17 12.28 -16.35 64.45
CA GLY A 17 13.52 -16.83 63.88
C GLY A 17 14.33 -17.59 65.01
N PRO A 18 15.66 -17.69 65.00
CA PRO A 18 16.67 -17.62 63.96
C PRO A 18 17.63 -18.80 63.92
N SER A 19 18.42 -18.99 62.87
CA SER A 19 19.82 -19.50 63.03
C SER A 19 20.55 -19.55 61.68
N SER A 20 21.61 -18.75 61.54
CA SER A 20 22.79 -19.04 60.69
C SER A 20 23.72 -19.98 61.46
N PRO A 21 24.80 -20.55 60.90
CA PRO A 21 25.63 -20.10 59.76
C PRO A 21 26.30 -21.20 58.94
N SER A 22 27.12 -20.72 57.97
CA SER A 22 28.38 -21.35 57.50
C SER A 22 28.34 -22.06 56.16
N SER A 23 28.93 -21.47 55.21
CA SER A 23 30.30 -21.48 54.68
C SER A 23 30.42 -22.21 53.31
N ALA A 24 31.08 -21.52 52.42
CA ALA A 24 31.96 -21.96 51.33
C ALA A 24 31.35 -22.54 50.06
N GLY A 25 31.62 -21.84 48.95
CA GLY A 25 31.49 -22.29 47.59
C GLY A 25 31.51 -21.13 46.59
N ASP A 26 32.58 -20.32 46.62
CA ASP A 26 32.99 -19.44 45.54
C ASP A 26 33.38 -20.32 44.34
N GLY A 27 32.81 -20.05 43.16
CA GLY A 27 33.40 -20.54 41.95
C GLY A 27 32.56 -20.60 40.68
N ASP A 28 31.22 -20.53 40.73
CA ASP A 28 30.42 -20.81 39.54
C ASP A 28 29.46 -19.69 39.08
N SER A 29 29.61 -18.45 39.58
CA SER A 29 28.68 -17.36 39.29
C SER A 29 29.11 -16.44 38.14
N GLU A 30 30.38 -16.45 37.70
CA GLU A 30 30.90 -15.53 36.68
C GLU A 30 30.72 -16.07 35.24
N GLU A 31 30.68 -17.40 35.02
CA GLU A 31 30.46 -17.96 33.68
C GLU A 31 28.97 -17.94 33.24
N THR A 32 28.05 -17.91 34.22
CA THR A 32 26.60 -17.90 33.90
C THR A 32 26.06 -16.49 33.58
N GLU A 33 26.71 -15.42 34.10
CA GLU A 33 26.36 -14.04 33.78
C GLU A 33 26.89 -13.61 32.41
N ALA A 34 28.01 -14.15 31.93
CA ALA A 34 28.58 -13.84 30.62
C ALA A 34 27.84 -14.52 29.46
N GLU A 35 27.21 -15.69 29.70
CA GLU A 35 26.36 -16.35 28.67
C GLU A 35 24.98 -15.68 28.56
N HIS A 36 24.45 -15.05 29.62
CA HIS A 36 23.16 -14.34 29.56
C HIS A 36 23.27 -12.93 28.97
N GLU A 37 24.41 -12.26 29.09
CA GLU A 37 24.60 -10.94 28.43
C GLU A 37 24.76 -11.04 26.89
N HIS A 38 25.16 -12.21 26.37
CA HIS A 38 25.36 -12.37 24.91
C HIS A 38 24.07 -12.82 24.17
N GLU A 39 23.08 -13.34 24.90
CA GLU A 39 21.82 -13.80 24.32
C GLU A 39 20.78 -12.66 24.17
N SER A 40 20.93 -11.56 24.94
CA SER A 40 20.00 -10.42 24.92
C SER A 40 20.27 -9.39 23.81
N ASP A 41 21.47 -9.38 23.21
CA ASP A 41 21.83 -8.42 22.15
C ASP A 41 21.38 -8.84 20.75
N TYR A 42 20.93 -10.11 20.55
CA TYR A 42 20.49 -10.62 19.23
C TYR A 42 18.98 -10.59 19.01
N GLU A 43 18.15 -10.44 20.06
CA GLU A 43 16.69 -10.43 19.92
C GLU A 43 16.12 -9.20 19.19
N PRO A 44 16.63 -7.95 19.36
CA PRO A 44 16.05 -6.79 18.66
C PRO A 44 16.24 -6.81 17.15
N GLU A 45 17.31 -7.43 16.64
CA GLU A 45 17.54 -7.51 15.20
C GLU A 45 16.63 -8.56 14.52
N LEU A 46 16.33 -9.65 15.19
CA LEU A 46 15.44 -10.69 14.65
C LEU A 46 13.99 -10.22 14.64
N GLU A 47 13.54 -9.51 15.65
CA GLU A 47 12.20 -8.93 15.73
C GLU A 47 11.99 -7.87 14.62
N SER A 48 13.00 -7.03 14.36
CA SER A 48 12.95 -6.02 13.30
C SER A 48 12.92 -6.62 11.88
N VAL A 49 13.60 -7.75 11.67
CA VAL A 49 13.63 -8.47 10.38
C VAL A 49 12.31 -9.21 10.14
N GLU A 50 11.71 -9.77 11.18
CA GLU A 50 10.41 -10.44 11.08
C GLU A 50 9.27 -9.44 10.84
N ASP A 51 9.30 -8.26 11.48
CA ASP A 51 8.34 -7.19 11.25
C ASP A 51 8.41 -6.66 9.81
N VAL A 52 9.61 -6.39 9.29
CA VAL A 52 9.81 -5.99 7.89
C VAL A 52 9.35 -7.07 6.92
N ARG A 53 9.56 -8.34 7.26
CA ARG A 53 9.12 -9.48 6.44
C ARG A 53 7.60 -9.63 6.47
N GLN A 54 6.97 -9.43 7.62
CA GLN A 54 5.51 -9.44 7.74
C GLN A 54 4.85 -8.27 7.00
N GLU A 55 5.41 -7.06 7.10
CA GLU A 55 4.94 -5.90 6.34
C GLU A 55 5.09 -6.13 4.82
N ALA A 56 6.20 -6.72 4.37
CA ALA A 56 6.40 -7.07 2.97
C ALA A 56 5.38 -8.13 2.48
N LEU A 57 5.08 -9.14 3.30
CA LEU A 57 4.06 -10.16 2.99
C LEU A 57 2.64 -9.59 2.99
N LEU A 58 2.34 -8.62 3.86
CA LEU A 58 1.06 -7.93 3.87
C LEU A 58 0.91 -7.03 2.64
N LEU A 59 1.97 -6.32 2.23
CA LEU A 59 2.00 -5.54 1.00
C LEU A 59 1.85 -6.45 -0.24
N GLU A 60 2.53 -7.58 -0.28
CA GLU A 60 2.40 -8.56 -1.35
C GLU A 60 0.96 -9.11 -1.46
N ARG A 61 0.32 -9.39 -0.31
CA ARG A 61 -1.09 -9.81 -0.27
C ARG A 61 -2.05 -8.70 -0.66
N ALA A 62 -1.82 -7.47 -0.21
CA ALA A 62 -2.66 -6.32 -0.51
C ALA A 62 -2.59 -5.92 -1.99
N LEU A 63 -1.43 -6.05 -2.62
CA LEU A 63 -1.21 -5.77 -4.05
C LEU A 63 -1.64 -6.93 -4.97
N GLY A 64 -2.12 -8.06 -4.40
CA GLY A 64 -2.47 -9.25 -5.18
C GLY A 64 -1.27 -9.95 -5.82
N GLY A 65 -0.06 -9.58 -5.41
CA GLY A 65 1.21 -10.10 -5.88
C GLY A 65 1.46 -9.85 -7.37
N TRP A 66 2.55 -10.39 -7.90
CA TRP A 66 2.94 -10.30 -9.32
C TRP A 66 1.85 -10.80 -10.28
N ARG A 67 1.07 -11.82 -9.86
CA ARG A 67 -0.04 -12.37 -10.65
C ARG A 67 -1.18 -11.36 -10.83
N GLY A 68 -1.52 -10.59 -9.81
CA GLY A 68 -2.55 -9.55 -9.91
C GLY A 68 -2.18 -8.42 -10.88
N ILE A 69 -0.89 -8.10 -10.96
CA ILE A 69 -0.34 -7.12 -11.92
C ILE A 69 -0.51 -7.61 -13.36
N ILE A 70 -0.13 -8.86 -13.63
CA ILE A 70 -0.27 -9.47 -14.96
C ILE A 70 -1.74 -9.56 -15.34
N ASP A 71 -2.60 -10.06 -14.48
CA ASP A 71 -4.02 -10.25 -14.77
C ASP A 71 -4.75 -8.93 -15.04
N SER A 72 -4.38 -7.83 -14.37
CA SER A 72 -4.97 -6.51 -14.63
C SER A 72 -4.50 -5.90 -15.95
N GLY A 73 -3.30 -6.23 -16.41
CA GLY A 73 -2.72 -5.74 -17.66
C GLY A 73 -3.11 -6.56 -18.89
N LEU A 74 -3.33 -7.87 -18.71
CA LEU A 74 -3.53 -8.82 -19.79
C LEU A 74 -4.67 -8.44 -20.77
N PRO A 75 -5.88 -8.00 -20.35
CA PRO A 75 -6.93 -7.60 -21.28
C PRO A 75 -6.52 -6.42 -22.15
N THR A 76 -5.75 -5.47 -21.61
CA THR A 76 -5.23 -4.33 -22.39
C THR A 76 -4.21 -4.79 -23.41
N VAL A 77 -3.32 -5.71 -23.05
CA VAL A 77 -2.33 -6.29 -23.97
C VAL A 77 -3.05 -7.06 -25.08
N VAL A 78 -4.04 -7.89 -24.75
CA VAL A 78 -4.85 -8.62 -25.71
C VAL A 78 -5.57 -7.65 -26.66
N PHE A 79 -6.13 -6.55 -26.15
CA PHE A 79 -6.74 -5.52 -26.98
C PHE A 79 -5.74 -4.89 -27.95
N VAL A 80 -4.59 -4.44 -27.47
CA VAL A 80 -3.58 -3.76 -28.31
C VAL A 80 -3.02 -4.70 -29.37
N VAL A 81 -2.62 -5.91 -28.97
CA VAL A 81 -2.10 -6.93 -29.89
C VAL A 81 -3.18 -7.35 -30.90
N GLY A 82 -4.40 -7.60 -30.43
CA GLY A 82 -5.53 -7.92 -31.28
C GLY A 82 -5.81 -6.83 -32.30
N TYR A 83 -5.78 -5.56 -31.88
CA TYR A 83 -5.99 -4.42 -32.77
C TYR A 83 -4.92 -4.32 -33.88
N LEU A 84 -3.66 -4.55 -33.52
CA LEU A 84 -2.55 -4.54 -34.48
C LEU A 84 -2.59 -5.73 -35.47
N VAL A 85 -2.88 -6.93 -34.96
CA VAL A 85 -2.89 -8.16 -35.78
C VAL A 85 -4.11 -8.24 -36.70
N THR A 86 -5.26 -7.73 -36.26
CA THR A 86 -6.51 -7.75 -37.06
C THR A 86 -6.62 -6.61 -38.09
N GLY A 87 -5.51 -5.89 -38.32
CA GLY A 87 -5.52 -4.76 -39.27
C GLY A 87 -6.40 -3.59 -38.81
N SER A 88 -6.32 -3.26 -37.55
CA SER A 88 -7.04 -2.16 -36.89
C SER A 88 -8.57 -2.37 -36.79
N ASN A 89 -9.01 -3.62 -36.69
CA ASN A 89 -10.40 -3.95 -36.45
C ASN A 89 -10.79 -3.79 -34.99
N LEU A 90 -11.45 -2.67 -34.66
CA LEU A 90 -11.84 -2.32 -33.29
C LEU A 90 -12.77 -3.40 -32.69
N GLN A 91 -13.79 -3.82 -33.40
CA GLN A 91 -14.82 -4.72 -32.89
C GLN A 91 -14.23 -6.10 -32.50
N THR A 92 -13.43 -6.69 -33.38
CA THR A 92 -12.76 -7.96 -33.12
C THR A 92 -11.81 -7.86 -31.92
N SER A 93 -11.07 -6.76 -31.80
CA SER A 93 -10.12 -6.54 -30.70
C SER A 93 -10.83 -6.33 -29.37
N LEU A 94 -11.96 -5.63 -29.34
CA LEU A 94 -12.78 -5.47 -28.14
C LEU A 94 -13.37 -6.81 -27.68
N ILE A 95 -13.90 -7.60 -28.62
CA ILE A 95 -14.44 -8.94 -28.31
C ILE A 95 -13.33 -9.83 -27.73
N ALA A 96 -12.14 -9.84 -28.32
CA ALA A 96 -11.00 -10.60 -27.83
C ALA A 96 -10.57 -10.17 -26.42
N ALA A 97 -10.51 -8.86 -26.16
CA ALA A 97 -10.15 -8.34 -24.84
C ALA A 97 -11.20 -8.68 -23.77
N ILE A 98 -12.49 -8.57 -24.10
CA ILE A 98 -13.59 -8.93 -23.19
C ILE A 98 -13.57 -10.44 -22.94
N ALA A 99 -13.37 -11.27 -23.96
CA ALA A 99 -13.26 -12.71 -23.81
C ALA A 99 -12.09 -13.11 -22.90
N ALA A 100 -10.92 -12.48 -23.08
CA ALA A 100 -9.77 -12.67 -22.19
C ALA A 100 -10.11 -12.27 -20.75
N GLY A 101 -10.78 -11.13 -20.54
CA GLY A 101 -11.23 -10.71 -19.21
C GLY A 101 -12.20 -11.71 -18.55
N VAL A 102 -13.18 -12.21 -19.30
CA VAL A 102 -14.14 -13.23 -18.84
C VAL A 102 -13.42 -14.52 -18.47
N LEU A 103 -12.45 -14.97 -19.27
CA LEU A 103 -11.66 -16.17 -18.98
C LEU A 103 -10.86 -16.02 -17.69
N ILE A 104 -10.25 -14.86 -17.46
CA ILE A 104 -9.50 -14.57 -16.21
C ILE A 104 -10.45 -14.58 -15.01
N VAL A 105 -11.60 -13.91 -15.10
CA VAL A 105 -12.62 -13.92 -14.02
C VAL A 105 -13.10 -15.34 -13.75
N GLY A 106 -13.45 -16.08 -14.80
CA GLY A 106 -13.90 -17.47 -14.70
C GLY A 106 -12.87 -18.40 -14.05
N TRP A 107 -11.61 -18.29 -14.48
CA TRP A 107 -10.50 -19.05 -13.92
C TRP A 107 -10.31 -18.77 -12.43
N ARG A 108 -10.35 -17.50 -12.02
CA ARG A 108 -10.23 -17.11 -10.61
C ARG A 108 -11.42 -17.55 -9.77
N LEU A 109 -12.63 -17.51 -10.36
CA LEU A 109 -13.83 -18.02 -9.67
C LEU A 109 -13.70 -19.51 -9.38
N VAL A 110 -13.26 -20.31 -10.36
CA VAL A 110 -13.02 -21.75 -10.19
C VAL A 110 -11.94 -22.01 -9.12
N ARG A 111 -10.91 -21.16 -9.08
CA ARG A 111 -9.82 -21.24 -8.11
C ARG A 111 -10.16 -20.64 -6.74
N ARG A 112 -11.35 -20.11 -6.53
CA ARG A 112 -11.80 -19.44 -5.29
C ARG A 112 -10.84 -18.33 -4.83
N GLN A 113 -10.23 -17.62 -5.78
CA GLN A 113 -9.35 -16.50 -5.48
C GLN A 113 -10.15 -15.20 -5.23
N PRO A 114 -9.59 -14.21 -4.51
CA PRO A 114 -10.28 -12.94 -4.27
C PRO A 114 -10.60 -12.25 -5.60
N LEU A 115 -11.89 -12.02 -5.84
CA LEU A 115 -12.41 -11.48 -7.10
C LEU A 115 -12.41 -9.95 -7.15
N GLN A 116 -12.32 -9.27 -6.01
CA GLN A 116 -12.53 -7.83 -5.90
C GLN A 116 -11.67 -7.02 -6.88
N GLN A 117 -10.38 -7.33 -6.96
CA GLN A 117 -9.44 -6.62 -7.83
C GLN A 117 -9.70 -6.91 -9.32
N VAL A 118 -10.03 -8.16 -9.66
CA VAL A 118 -10.29 -8.57 -11.04
C VAL A 118 -11.62 -8.00 -11.52
N LEU A 119 -12.65 -8.00 -10.68
CA LEU A 119 -13.94 -7.38 -11.00
C LEU A 119 -13.79 -5.89 -11.25
N ALA A 120 -13.04 -5.17 -10.42
CA ALA A 120 -12.76 -3.75 -10.64
C ALA A 120 -12.07 -3.51 -12.00
N GLY A 121 -11.06 -4.31 -12.33
CA GLY A 121 -10.38 -4.25 -13.64
C GLY A 121 -11.30 -4.60 -14.80
N PHE A 122 -12.15 -5.61 -14.64
CA PHE A 122 -13.10 -6.05 -15.67
C PHE A 122 -14.19 -5.00 -15.90
N ILE A 123 -14.74 -4.39 -14.85
CA ILE A 123 -15.69 -3.27 -14.98
C ILE A 123 -15.04 -2.09 -15.71
N GLY A 124 -13.79 -1.76 -15.36
CA GLY A 124 -13.03 -0.74 -16.07
C GLY A 124 -12.84 -1.04 -17.55
N LEU A 125 -12.58 -2.31 -17.91
CA LEU A 125 -12.52 -2.77 -19.31
C LEU A 125 -13.86 -2.62 -20.03
N LEU A 126 -14.97 -3.00 -19.39
CA LEU A 126 -16.32 -2.87 -19.98
C LEU A 126 -16.67 -1.40 -20.23
N ILE A 127 -16.36 -0.50 -19.30
CA ILE A 127 -16.55 0.94 -19.47
C ILE A 127 -15.71 1.43 -20.65
N ALA A 128 -14.44 1.06 -20.72
CA ALA A 128 -13.56 1.45 -21.82
C ALA A 128 -14.05 0.93 -23.17
N ALA A 129 -14.48 -0.34 -23.24
CA ALA A 129 -15.04 -0.94 -24.44
C ALA A 129 -16.35 -0.25 -24.87
N TRP A 130 -17.19 0.13 -23.89
CA TRP A 130 -18.41 0.87 -24.17
C TRP A 130 -18.13 2.25 -24.79
N PHE A 131 -17.17 3.00 -24.24
CA PHE A 131 -16.76 4.29 -24.83
C PHE A 131 -16.27 4.10 -26.27
N ALA A 132 -15.31 3.20 -26.50
CA ALA A 132 -14.76 2.95 -27.83
C ALA A 132 -15.80 2.45 -28.83
N SER A 133 -16.76 1.62 -28.42
CA SER A 133 -17.84 1.14 -29.30
C SER A 133 -18.82 2.25 -29.71
N ARG A 134 -19.00 3.27 -28.86
CA ARG A 134 -19.88 4.41 -29.15
C ARG A 134 -19.25 5.40 -30.11
N THR A 135 -17.96 5.61 -30.02
CA THR A 135 -17.23 6.59 -30.85
C THR A 135 -16.66 5.99 -32.12
N GLY A 136 -16.49 4.67 -32.16
CA GLY A 136 -15.82 3.97 -33.26
C GLY A 136 -14.30 4.15 -33.27
N LYS A 137 -13.72 4.82 -32.23
CA LYS A 137 -12.30 5.10 -32.13
C LYS A 137 -11.63 4.17 -31.15
N ALA A 138 -10.56 3.50 -31.59
CA ALA A 138 -9.86 2.51 -30.77
C ALA A 138 -9.08 3.14 -29.60
N GLU A 139 -8.57 4.35 -29.77
CA GLU A 139 -7.89 5.12 -28.72
C GLU A 139 -8.81 5.42 -27.52
N ASP A 140 -10.13 5.46 -27.72
CA ASP A 140 -11.10 5.75 -26.67
C ASP A 140 -11.21 4.64 -25.61
N VAL A 141 -10.64 3.45 -25.87
CA VAL A 141 -10.42 2.43 -24.83
C VAL A 141 -9.53 2.96 -23.69
N PHE A 142 -8.67 3.92 -23.96
CA PHE A 142 -7.77 4.52 -22.97
C PHE A 142 -8.36 5.76 -22.29
N LEU A 143 -9.42 6.34 -22.86
CA LEU A 143 -10.03 7.60 -22.41
C LEU A 143 -10.46 7.57 -20.93
N PRO A 144 -11.19 6.55 -20.42
CA PRO A 144 -11.56 6.52 -19.02
C PRO A 144 -10.33 6.54 -18.07
N GLY A 145 -9.27 5.80 -18.42
CA GLY A 145 -8.03 5.80 -17.67
C GLY A 145 -7.30 7.14 -17.69
N LEU A 146 -7.32 7.83 -18.83
CA LEU A 146 -6.75 9.16 -18.97
C LEU A 146 -7.49 10.20 -18.14
N LEU A 147 -8.82 10.18 -18.16
CA LEU A 147 -9.67 11.04 -17.35
C LEU A 147 -9.46 10.82 -15.85
N LEU A 148 -9.30 9.55 -15.42
CA LEU A 148 -8.97 9.24 -14.03
C LEU A 148 -7.60 9.78 -13.63
N ASN A 149 -6.58 9.70 -14.49
CA ASN A 149 -5.26 10.28 -14.20
C ASN A 149 -5.35 11.81 -14.05
N ILE A 150 -6.10 12.48 -14.92
CA ILE A 150 -6.37 13.92 -14.81
C ILE A 150 -7.09 14.22 -13.49
N GLY A 151 -8.15 13.48 -13.18
CA GLY A 151 -8.91 13.64 -11.95
C GLY A 151 -8.06 13.46 -10.70
N TYR A 152 -7.25 12.40 -10.63
CA TYR A 152 -6.33 12.20 -9.50
C TYR A 152 -5.26 13.28 -9.42
N GLY A 153 -4.67 13.69 -10.55
CA GLY A 153 -3.70 14.78 -10.59
C GLY A 153 -4.29 16.08 -10.03
N ILE A 154 -5.50 16.43 -10.47
CA ILE A 154 -6.22 17.62 -9.95
C ILE A 154 -6.54 17.44 -8.47
N ALA A 155 -7.03 16.28 -8.03
CA ALA A 155 -7.36 16.02 -6.63
C ALA A 155 -6.13 16.18 -5.71
N PHE A 156 -4.99 15.61 -6.10
CA PHE A 156 -3.74 15.78 -5.34
C PHE A 156 -3.29 17.23 -5.34
N LEU A 157 -3.31 17.91 -6.48
CA LEU A 157 -2.93 19.32 -6.59
C LEU A 157 -3.82 20.21 -5.71
N VAL A 158 -5.15 20.07 -5.83
CA VAL A 158 -6.11 20.83 -5.02
C VAL A 158 -5.90 20.55 -3.54
N SER A 159 -5.67 19.28 -3.16
CA SER A 159 -5.45 18.89 -1.77
C SER A 159 -4.24 19.60 -1.15
N ILE A 160 -3.18 19.81 -1.93
CA ILE A 160 -1.99 20.54 -1.49
C ILE A 160 -2.32 22.03 -1.34
N LEU A 161 -3.01 22.61 -2.33
CA LEU A 161 -3.36 24.03 -2.35
C LEU A 161 -4.26 24.43 -1.17
N ILE A 162 -5.22 23.58 -0.80
CA ILE A 162 -6.10 23.79 0.36
C ILE A 162 -5.43 23.39 1.70
N ARG A 163 -4.15 23.02 1.66
CA ARG A 163 -3.36 22.57 2.83
C ARG A 163 -3.94 21.32 3.53
N TRP A 164 -4.58 20.46 2.76
CA TRP A 164 -5.07 19.15 3.17
C TRP A 164 -4.48 18.06 2.29
N PRO A 165 -3.16 17.81 2.34
CA PRO A 165 -2.52 16.83 1.46
C PRO A 165 -3.15 15.45 1.61
N LEU A 166 -3.55 14.85 0.48
CA LEU A 166 -4.24 13.55 0.45
C LEU A 166 -3.41 12.45 1.12
N LEU A 167 -2.09 12.48 0.99
CA LEU A 167 -1.21 11.52 1.69
C LEU A 167 -1.28 11.69 3.21
N GLY A 168 -1.43 12.91 3.71
CA GLY A 168 -1.63 13.14 5.15
C GLY A 168 -2.94 12.54 5.65
N ILE A 169 -4.02 12.66 4.86
CA ILE A 169 -5.29 12.03 5.17
C ILE A 169 -5.15 10.51 5.16
N ALA A 170 -4.56 9.95 4.10
CA ALA A 170 -4.37 8.50 3.96
C ALA A 170 -3.52 7.93 5.11
N MET A 171 -2.39 8.57 5.43
CA MET A 171 -1.51 8.15 6.51
C MET A 171 -2.18 8.29 7.88
N GLY A 172 -2.91 9.39 8.11
CA GLY A 172 -3.64 9.58 9.36
C GLY A 172 -4.72 8.51 9.61
N PHE A 173 -5.36 8.01 8.54
CA PHE A 173 -6.25 6.85 8.64
C PHE A 173 -5.50 5.54 8.89
N LEU A 174 -4.37 5.31 8.23
CA LEU A 174 -3.58 4.08 8.38
C LEU A 174 -2.93 3.97 9.75
N THR A 175 -2.46 5.09 10.32
CA THR A 175 -1.82 5.11 11.64
C THR A 175 -2.82 5.27 12.79
N GLY A 176 -4.11 5.47 12.51
CA GLY A 176 -5.13 5.73 13.53
C GLY A 176 -5.03 7.11 14.17
N GLU A 177 -4.10 7.96 13.76
CA GLU A 177 -3.92 9.33 14.29
C GLU A 177 -4.97 10.32 13.78
N GLY A 178 -5.76 9.94 12.78
CA GLY A 178 -6.78 10.80 12.19
C GLY A 178 -6.18 12.07 11.58
N THR A 179 -6.59 13.23 12.08
CA THR A 179 -6.13 14.54 11.56
C THR A 179 -5.10 15.23 12.46
N ARG A 180 -4.55 14.57 13.48
CA ARG A 180 -3.59 15.15 14.44
C ARG A 180 -2.34 15.71 13.77
N TRP A 181 -1.88 15.05 12.69
CA TRP A 181 -0.72 15.49 11.87
C TRP A 181 -0.84 16.95 11.40
N ARG A 182 -2.05 17.53 11.34
CA ARG A 182 -2.23 18.93 10.93
C ARG A 182 -1.71 19.93 11.94
N GLN A 183 -1.65 19.55 13.21
CA GLN A 183 -1.16 20.40 14.29
C GLN A 183 0.37 20.49 14.28
N GLU A 184 1.04 19.57 13.58
CA GLU A 184 2.48 19.51 13.44
C GLU A 184 2.92 20.09 12.08
N PRO A 185 3.58 21.27 12.06
CA PRO A 185 3.99 21.91 10.80
C PRO A 185 4.93 21.06 9.96
N ASP A 186 5.81 20.27 10.59
CA ASP A 186 6.80 19.45 9.92
C ASP A 186 6.15 18.25 9.22
N LEU A 187 5.23 17.55 9.87
CA LEU A 187 4.45 16.48 9.23
C LEU A 187 3.63 17.01 8.06
N ARG A 188 3.00 18.17 8.21
CA ARG A 188 2.23 18.76 7.11
C ARG A 188 3.11 19.06 5.90
N ARG A 189 4.34 19.56 6.10
CA ARG A 189 5.30 19.82 5.02
C ARG A 189 5.73 18.52 4.33
N VAL A 190 6.01 17.49 5.12
CA VAL A 190 6.43 16.18 4.61
C VAL A 190 5.31 15.51 3.81
N TYR A 191 4.08 15.54 4.30
CA TYR A 191 2.93 15.01 3.56
C TYR A 191 2.61 15.81 2.29
N ALA A 192 2.79 17.14 2.32
CA ALA A 192 2.67 17.96 1.13
C ALA A 192 3.76 17.61 0.09
N ALA A 193 5.03 17.48 0.52
CA ALA A 193 6.13 17.07 -0.36
C ALA A 193 5.88 15.69 -0.98
N ALA A 194 5.45 14.72 -0.18
CA ALA A 194 5.08 13.40 -0.65
C ALA A 194 3.88 13.44 -1.64
N SER A 195 2.88 14.30 -1.39
CA SER A 195 1.76 14.49 -2.32
C SER A 195 2.18 15.12 -3.66
N TRP A 196 3.22 15.97 -3.68
CA TRP A 196 3.79 16.49 -4.93
C TRP A 196 4.40 15.42 -5.81
N ILE A 197 4.95 14.33 -5.24
CA ILE A 197 5.43 13.18 -6.01
C ILE A 197 4.28 12.59 -6.85
N TRP A 198 3.10 12.44 -6.26
CA TRP A 198 1.92 11.91 -6.92
C TRP A 198 1.35 12.87 -7.97
N VAL A 199 1.38 14.19 -7.73
CA VAL A 199 1.07 15.18 -8.76
C VAL A 199 2.00 15.01 -9.96
N GLY A 200 3.31 14.79 -9.72
CA GLY A 200 4.30 14.51 -10.76
C GLY A 200 4.00 13.23 -11.53
N VAL A 201 3.62 12.15 -10.85
CA VAL A 201 3.24 10.87 -11.46
C VAL A 201 2.04 11.02 -12.38
N PHE A 202 0.94 11.59 -11.88
CA PHE A 202 -0.26 11.77 -12.70
C PHE A 202 -0.04 12.81 -13.81
N GLY A 203 0.70 13.88 -13.52
CA GLY A 203 1.08 14.90 -14.52
C GLY A 203 1.91 14.31 -15.65
N LEU A 204 2.93 13.52 -15.35
CA LEU A 204 3.76 12.83 -16.35
C LEU A 204 2.91 11.91 -17.24
N ARG A 205 2.00 11.16 -16.64
CA ARG A 205 1.08 10.29 -17.40
C ARG A 205 0.21 11.09 -18.35
N VAL A 206 -0.35 12.21 -17.89
CA VAL A 206 -1.19 13.09 -18.73
C VAL A 206 -0.36 13.70 -19.86
N VAL A 207 0.82 14.23 -19.55
CA VAL A 207 1.71 14.87 -20.55
C VAL A 207 2.14 13.87 -21.64
N VAL A 208 2.36 12.61 -21.30
CA VAL A 208 2.75 11.59 -22.28
C VAL A 208 1.52 11.03 -23.01
N GLN A 209 0.45 10.72 -22.30
CA GLN A 209 -0.68 9.99 -22.89
C GLN A 209 -1.63 10.90 -23.69
N VAL A 210 -1.78 12.18 -23.34
CA VAL A 210 -2.67 13.09 -24.09
C VAL A 210 -2.21 13.29 -25.55
N PRO A 211 -0.93 13.60 -25.83
CA PRO A 211 -0.47 13.70 -27.22
C PRO A 211 -0.63 12.39 -28.00
N LEU A 212 -0.36 11.25 -27.37
CA LEU A 212 -0.53 9.94 -27.98
C LEU A 212 -2.01 9.62 -28.29
N TYR A 213 -2.90 10.04 -27.40
CA TYR A 213 -4.35 9.92 -27.61
C TYR A 213 -4.81 10.79 -28.78
N LEU A 214 -4.37 12.05 -28.83
CA LEU A 214 -4.72 12.97 -29.92
C LEU A 214 -4.16 12.53 -31.27
N SER A 215 -3.04 11.80 -31.29
CA SER A 215 -2.47 11.20 -32.52
C SER A 215 -3.17 9.91 -32.95
N GLY A 216 -4.11 9.37 -32.16
CA GLY A 216 -4.79 8.10 -32.45
C GLY A 216 -3.88 6.87 -32.38
N SER A 217 -2.68 6.96 -31.75
CA SER A 217 -1.71 5.87 -31.73
C SER A 217 -2.03 4.87 -30.62
N VAL A 218 -2.88 3.87 -30.91
CA VAL A 218 -3.29 2.81 -29.98
C VAL A 218 -2.11 2.01 -29.43
N ALA A 219 -1.14 1.67 -30.29
CA ALA A 219 0.06 0.91 -29.88
C ALA A 219 0.91 1.72 -28.88
N ALA A 220 1.17 2.98 -29.19
CA ALA A 220 1.95 3.86 -28.31
C ALA A 220 1.24 4.10 -26.97
N LEU A 221 -0.10 4.26 -26.98
CA LEU A 221 -0.91 4.36 -25.76
C LEU A 221 -0.82 3.09 -24.91
N GLY A 222 -0.87 1.91 -25.53
CA GLY A 222 -0.71 0.63 -24.85
C GLY A 222 0.66 0.50 -24.18
N ILE A 223 1.73 0.81 -24.92
CA ILE A 223 3.10 0.81 -24.38
C ILE A 223 3.24 1.82 -23.24
N ALA A 224 2.78 3.06 -23.45
CA ALA A 224 2.82 4.10 -22.42
C ALA A 224 2.05 3.68 -21.15
N LYS A 225 0.90 3.02 -21.28
CA LYS A 225 0.12 2.51 -20.16
C LYS A 225 0.90 1.49 -19.33
N VAL A 226 1.66 0.60 -19.98
CA VAL A 226 2.49 -0.42 -19.29
C VAL A 226 3.70 0.23 -18.64
N VAL A 227 4.47 1.02 -19.39
CA VAL A 227 5.72 1.65 -18.93
C VAL A 227 5.47 2.66 -17.81
N LEU A 228 4.44 3.51 -17.95
CA LEU A 228 4.03 4.47 -16.94
C LEU A 228 3.04 3.87 -15.91
N GLY A 229 2.83 2.57 -15.96
CA GLY A 229 1.99 1.85 -15.02
C GLY A 229 2.74 1.51 -13.73
N TRP A 230 2.89 0.22 -13.46
CA TRP A 230 3.49 -0.29 -12.23
C TRP A 230 4.91 0.22 -11.95
N PRO A 231 5.83 0.32 -12.93
CA PRO A 231 7.17 0.83 -12.64
C PRO A 231 7.17 2.24 -12.06
N LEU A 232 6.34 3.12 -12.62
CA LEU A 232 6.22 4.50 -12.15
C LEU A 232 5.57 4.58 -10.76
N TYR A 233 4.55 3.75 -10.49
CA TYR A 233 3.91 3.69 -9.18
C TYR A 233 4.86 3.15 -8.09
N LEU A 234 5.65 2.13 -8.41
CA LEU A 234 6.65 1.60 -7.48
C LEU A 234 7.74 2.63 -7.17
N ALA A 235 8.21 3.35 -8.20
CA ALA A 235 9.16 4.45 -8.01
C ALA A 235 8.57 5.56 -7.14
N ALA A 236 7.31 5.93 -7.36
CA ALA A 236 6.61 6.93 -6.56
C ALA A 236 6.40 6.47 -5.11
N ALA A 237 6.01 5.22 -4.89
CA ALA A 237 5.86 4.64 -3.57
C ALA A 237 7.21 4.64 -2.81
N TYR A 238 8.29 4.23 -3.47
CA TYR A 238 9.63 4.28 -2.90
C TYR A 238 10.06 5.72 -2.58
N ALA A 239 9.84 6.67 -3.48
CA ALA A 239 10.15 8.09 -3.23
C ALA A 239 9.31 8.63 -2.06
N THR A 240 8.03 8.28 -1.98
CA THR A 240 7.15 8.62 -0.86
C THR A 240 7.70 8.05 0.46
N TYR A 241 8.09 6.78 0.48
CA TYR A 241 8.71 6.15 1.64
C TYR A 241 9.98 6.89 2.07
N ARG A 242 10.87 7.23 1.12
CA ARG A 242 12.12 7.97 1.41
C ARG A 242 11.87 9.34 2.04
N VAL A 243 10.79 10.01 1.66
CA VAL A 243 10.39 11.31 2.21
C VAL A 243 9.78 11.17 3.61
N LEU A 244 9.00 10.10 3.84
CA LEU A 244 8.32 9.87 5.12
C LEU A 244 9.21 9.23 6.19
N ALA A 245 10.10 8.30 5.80
CA ALA A 245 10.91 7.49 6.71
C ALA A 245 11.70 8.28 7.78
N PRO A 246 12.35 9.44 7.46
CA PRO A 246 13.11 10.18 8.47
C PRO A 246 12.24 10.67 9.62
N VAL A 247 11.02 11.15 9.33
CA VAL A 247 10.10 11.69 10.33
C VAL A 247 9.57 10.60 11.26
N TYR A 248 9.24 9.45 10.70
CA TYR A 248 8.76 8.32 11.49
C TYR A 248 9.86 7.71 12.37
N ARG A 249 11.12 7.68 11.89
CA ARG A 249 12.26 7.23 12.70
C ARG A 249 12.55 8.18 13.87
N ALA A 250 12.50 9.50 13.64
CA ALA A 250 12.70 10.48 14.70
C ALA A 250 11.66 10.30 15.83
N ARG A 251 10.40 10.09 15.48
CA ARG A 251 9.30 9.89 16.44
C ARG A 251 9.44 8.61 17.26
N ARG A 252 9.91 7.51 16.63
CA ARG A 252 10.18 6.26 17.38
C ARG A 252 11.29 6.45 18.40
N GLY A 253 12.39 7.14 18.05
CA GLY A 253 13.49 7.39 18.97
C GLY A 253 13.18 8.39 20.11
N GLU A 254 12.13 9.20 19.99
CA GLU A 254 11.63 10.04 21.08
C GLU A 254 10.78 9.25 22.08
N GLY A 255 9.95 8.31 21.59
CA GLY A 255 9.10 7.47 22.44
C GLY A 255 9.86 6.39 23.26
N GLU A 256 11.12 6.09 22.90
CA GLU A 256 11.97 5.17 23.66
C GLU A 256 12.79 5.87 24.76
N ARG A 257 12.73 7.20 24.87
CA ARG A 257 13.47 8.00 25.85
C ARG A 257 12.62 8.52 27.01
N ASP A 258 11.32 8.38 26.91
CA ASP A 258 10.31 8.72 27.93
C ASP A 258 9.80 7.45 28.66
#